data_34404082ff2f553e9cee7db66331e7a7
#
_entry.id   34404082ff2f553e9cee7db66331e7a7
#
_cell.length_a   1.000
_cell.length_b   1.000
_cell.length_c   1.000
_cell.angle_alpha   90.00
_cell.angle_beta   90.00
_cell.angle_gamma   90.00
#
_symmetry.space_group_name_H-M   'P 1'
#
loop_
_entity.id
_entity.type
_entity.pdbx_description
1 polymer ?
#
loop_
_entity_poly.entity_id
_entity_poly.type
_entity_poly.pdbx_seq_one_letter_code
_entity_poly.pdbx_strand_id
1 'polypeptide(L)' 'MNYYKTEIINLVQNCDNSHWLEVIYTFVKILLK' A
#
# COMPACT_ATOMS: atom_id res chain seq x y z
N MET A 1 -17.33 -2.55 -5.64
CA MET A 1 -15.89 -2.46 -5.36
C MET A 1 -15.65 -1.67 -4.08
N ASN A 2 -14.65 -2.06 -3.30
CA ASN A 2 -14.36 -1.40 -2.03
C ASN A 2 -13.66 -0.07 -2.27
N TYR A 3 -14.22 1.01 -1.74
CA TYR A 3 -13.66 2.34 -1.86
C TYR A 3 -12.21 2.41 -1.33
N TYR A 4 -11.99 1.82 -0.15
CA TYR A 4 -10.66 1.86 0.47
C TYR A 4 -9.63 1.12 -0.36
N LYS A 5 -10.00 0.00 -0.94
CA LYS A 5 -9.09 -0.76 -1.79
C LYS A 5 -8.63 0.09 -2.96
N THR A 6 -9.55 0.76 -3.62
CA THR A 6 -9.26 1.63 -4.76
C THR A 6 -8.33 2.77 -4.34
N GLU A 7 -8.61 3.39 -3.21
CA GLU A 7 -7.79 4.51 -2.72
C GLU A 7 -6.39 4.06 -2.32
N ILE A 8 -6.28 2.90 -1.69
CA ILE A 8 -4.97 2.35 -1.31
C ILE A 8 -4.12 2.10 -2.54
N ILE A 9 -4.72 1.50 -3.58
CA ILE A 9 -4.01 1.25 -4.83
C ILE A 9 -3.52 2.56 -5.44
N ASN A 10 -4.37 3.57 -5.49
CA ASN A 10 -4.00 4.87 -6.04
C ASN A 10 -2.85 5.51 -5.28
N LEU A 11 -2.90 5.46 -3.96
CA LEU A 11 -1.85 6.03 -3.13
C LEU A 11 -0.52 5.34 -3.37
N VAL A 12 -0.53 4.01 -3.42
CA VAL A 12 0.68 3.22 -3.64
C VAL A 12 1.24 3.45 -5.04
N GLN A 13 0.37 3.51 -6.05
CA GLN A 13 0.81 3.74 -7.43
C GLN A 13 1.49 5.09 -7.63
N ASN A 14 1.12 6.08 -6.83
CA ASN A 14 1.72 7.41 -6.90
C ASN A 14 2.93 7.58 -5.98
N CYS A 15 3.30 6.53 -5.28
CA CYS A 15 4.45 6.57 -4.38
C CYS A 15 5.70 6.10 -5.10
N ASP A 16 6.68 6.98 -5.26
CA ASP A 16 7.95 6.65 -5.93
C ASP A 16 9.09 6.39 -4.97
N ASN A 17 8.84 6.47 -3.69
CA ASN A 17 9.88 6.28 -2.67
C ASN A 17 9.99 4.81 -2.29
N SER A 18 11.12 4.16 -2.68
CA SER A 18 11.31 2.73 -2.41
C SER A 18 11.27 2.39 -0.93
N HIS A 19 11.81 3.27 -0.10
CA HIS A 19 11.81 3.04 1.34
C HIS A 19 10.38 2.96 1.88
N TRP A 20 9.55 3.91 1.48
CA TRP A 20 8.16 3.92 1.94
C TRP A 20 7.37 2.75 1.38
N LEU A 21 7.66 2.37 0.14
CA LEU A 21 7.01 1.19 -0.46
C LEU A 21 7.36 -0.08 0.31
N GLU A 22 8.61 -0.21 0.75
CA GLU A 22 9.02 -1.34 1.56
C GLU A 22 8.30 -1.36 2.91
N VAL A 23 8.17 -0.20 3.54
CA VAL A 23 7.46 -0.07 4.82
C VAL A 23 5.99 -0.47 4.65
N ILE A 24 5.35 0.03 3.59
CA ILE A 24 3.95 -0.29 3.30
C ILE A 24 3.79 -1.78 3.04
N TYR A 25 4.67 -2.36 2.26
CA TYR A 25 4.65 -3.79 1.94
C TYR A 25 4.73 -4.63 3.22
N THR A 26 5.70 -4.32 4.07
CA THR A 26 5.90 -5.05 5.32
C THR A 26 4.67 -4.95 6.22
N PHE A 27 4.13 -3.74 6.34
CA PHE A 27 2.96 -3.49 7.16
C PHE A 27 1.74 -4.28 6.67
N VAL A 28 1.51 -4.24 5.37
CA VAL A 28 0.38 -4.95 4.76
C VAL A 28 0.54 -6.46 4.94
N LYS A 29 1.76 -6.98 4.79
CA LYS A 29 2.03 -8.40 4.99
C LYS A 29 1.68 -8.84 6.41
N ILE A 30 2.02 -8.01 7.39
CA ILE A 30 1.70 -8.31 8.78
C ILE A 30 0.19 -8.29 9.02
N LEU A 31 -0.48 -7.29 8.45
CA LEU A 31 -1.92 -7.11 8.64
C LEU A 31 -2.73 -8.21 7.98
N LEU A 32 -2.33 -8.63 6.79
CA LEU A 32 -3.14 -9.49 5.92
C LEU A 32 -2.61 -10.92 5.81
N LYS A 33 -1.76 -11.33 6.70
CA LYS A 33 -1.22 -12.69 6.70
C LYS A 33 -2.29 -13.74 7.05
#